data_13ee2533ed259e0cedc0097e300b179f
#
_entry.id   13ee2533ed259e0cedc0097e300b179f
#
_cell.length_a   1.000
_cell.length_b   1.000
_cell.length_c   1.000
_cell.angle_alpha   90.00
_cell.angle_beta   90.00
_cell.angle_gamma   90.00
#
_symmetry.space_group_name_H-M   'P 1'
#
loop_
_entity.id
_entity.type
_entity.pdbx_description
1 polymer ?
#
loop_
_entity_poly.entity_id
_entity_poly.type
_entity_poly.pdbx_seq_one_letter_code
_entity_poly.pdbx_strand_id
1 'polypeptide(L)'
;MSVNRLIGTLTFTRRTITRISPICLFLWLFLWPILVSAKPAAQGDCPGNVLVNPGFEGGFSERGAGEVSVANGWFPWWQDGPGQAEGYYRRPEYKPEDASRYGRRRVRSGNFAQKFFNTFSTHNAGILQQVQVPVGSRLTFSAWVQAWSSQHYNPDTVVSPGNYRVYIGIDPTGGTDWSSSNVVWSEPRMEYNTWMRLEIQTVAKAGTITVFLRGQPEFRNQFNDSYWDDTCLTVVRPTPRPTNTPKNTPTPTATPTPEASPTPTSTPTPAPANICISVFDDHNSNGRREEGEDLVAGAVILLFDGNHIELERYTTDGLSEPYCFSGLAAGTYYLKRQNAPGYASTMPDDFAAAVVPGGSTTIEFGARFVPTPTATPTATSTATPTATPTPKLIFREMGNAMYQVSGIILAALALIIPVGLHYLRKRL
;
A
#
# COMPACT_ATOMS: atom_id res chain seq x y z
N MET A 1 -8.35 65.58 -44.30
CA MET A 1 -7.28 66.23 -45.06
C MET A 1 -5.97 65.52 -44.71
N SER A 2 -5.43 64.97 -45.74
CA SER A 2 -4.04 64.71 -46.14
C SER A 2 -3.21 63.68 -45.42
N VAL A 3 -3.06 62.60 -46.15
CA VAL A 3 -2.09 61.55 -46.20
C VAL A 3 -0.68 62.10 -46.43
N ASN A 4 0.33 61.55 -45.74
CA ASN A 4 1.66 61.41 -46.36
C ASN A 4 2.39 60.13 -45.87
N ARG A 5 2.70 59.30 -46.86
CA ARG A 5 3.61 58.13 -46.85
C ARG A 5 5.05 58.65 -46.67
N LEU A 6 5.83 57.88 -45.93
CA LEU A 6 7.29 57.88 -46.07
C LEU A 6 7.77 56.38 -46.22
N ILE A 7 8.26 56.10 -47.42
CA ILE A 7 8.95 54.93 -47.87
C ILE A 7 10.43 55.08 -47.45
N GLY A 8 10.91 54.22 -46.52
CA GLY A 8 12.32 54.18 -46.18
C GLY A 8 12.98 53.00 -46.89
N THR A 9 13.89 53.27 -47.78
CA THR A 9 14.71 52.32 -48.55
C THR A 9 15.80 51.73 -47.63
N LEU A 10 15.79 50.43 -47.42
CA LEU A 10 16.85 49.69 -46.71
C LEU A 10 17.95 49.26 -47.71
N THR A 11 19.11 49.91 -47.63
CA THR A 11 20.36 49.55 -48.32
C THR A 11 21.03 48.37 -47.65
N PHE A 12 21.17 47.25 -48.40
CA PHE A 12 21.93 46.06 -47.99
C PHE A 12 23.42 46.32 -48.10
N THR A 13 24.14 46.41 -47.00
CA THR A 13 25.60 46.34 -46.95
C THR A 13 26.07 44.89 -46.81
N ARG A 14 26.80 44.41 -47.84
CA ARG A 14 27.52 43.12 -47.81
C ARG A 14 28.54 43.15 -46.66
N ARG A 15 28.32 42.27 -45.66
CA ARG A 15 29.33 41.94 -44.66
C ARG A 15 30.05 40.64 -45.08
N THR A 16 31.35 40.77 -45.09
CA THR A 16 32.38 39.76 -45.37
C THR A 16 32.21 38.53 -44.49
N ILE A 17 32.08 37.33 -45.11
CA ILE A 17 32.09 36.04 -44.44
C ILE A 17 33.53 35.72 -44.07
N THR A 18 33.87 35.85 -42.81
CA THR A 18 35.12 35.31 -42.25
C THR A 18 34.98 33.79 -42.09
N ARG A 19 35.86 33.06 -42.78
CA ARG A 19 35.95 31.57 -42.71
C ARG A 19 36.28 31.16 -41.29
N ILE A 20 35.32 30.54 -40.60
CA ILE A 20 35.55 29.86 -39.29
C ILE A 20 36.23 28.50 -39.61
N SER A 21 37.44 28.33 -39.02
CA SER A 21 38.24 27.14 -39.15
C SER A 21 37.47 25.90 -38.63
N PRO A 22 37.49 24.73 -39.31
CA PRO A 22 36.75 23.53 -38.89
C PRO A 22 37.24 22.92 -37.53
N ILE A 23 38.32 23.44 -36.96
CA ILE A 23 38.89 22.96 -35.68
C ILE A 23 38.06 23.44 -34.49
N CYS A 24 37.32 24.55 -34.56
CA CYS A 24 36.46 25.03 -33.48
C CYS A 24 35.13 24.32 -33.35
N LEU A 25 34.70 23.56 -34.38
CA LEU A 25 33.41 22.83 -34.33
C LEU A 25 33.50 21.50 -33.59
N PHE A 26 34.73 20.93 -33.43
CA PHE A 26 34.91 19.64 -32.74
C PHE A 26 35.05 19.75 -31.21
N LEU A 27 35.36 20.94 -30.70
CA LEU A 27 35.48 21.17 -29.24
C LEU A 27 34.16 21.52 -28.55
N TRP A 28 33.09 21.82 -29.28
CA TRP A 28 31.76 22.11 -28.73
C TRP A 28 30.86 20.87 -28.55
N LEU A 29 31.26 19.71 -29.12
CA LEU A 29 30.51 18.46 -29.02
C LEU A 29 30.84 17.63 -27.78
N PHE A 30 31.87 18.00 -27.01
CA PHE A 30 32.30 17.25 -25.81
C PHE A 30 31.93 17.92 -24.47
N LEU A 31 31.21 19.03 -24.48
CA LEU A 31 30.72 19.73 -23.29
C LEU A 31 29.20 19.76 -23.21
N TRP A 32 28.52 18.67 -23.66
CA TRP A 32 27.16 18.45 -23.22
C TRP A 32 27.28 17.91 -21.80
N PRO A 33 26.81 18.64 -20.75
CA PRO A 33 26.70 18.05 -19.45
C PRO A 33 25.79 16.85 -19.62
N ILE A 34 26.27 15.66 -19.33
CA ILE A 34 25.43 14.51 -19.05
C ILE A 34 24.59 14.99 -17.86
N LEU A 35 23.41 15.53 -18.14
CA LEU A 35 22.34 15.63 -17.17
C LEU A 35 22.05 14.17 -16.77
N VAL A 36 22.82 13.68 -15.79
CA VAL A 36 22.39 12.54 -15.00
C VAL A 36 21.08 13.02 -14.40
N SER A 37 19.98 12.65 -15.05
CA SER A 37 18.65 12.78 -14.48
C SER A 37 18.73 11.98 -13.18
N ALA A 38 18.92 12.67 -12.08
CA ALA A 38 18.79 12.07 -10.76
C ALA A 38 17.38 11.47 -10.77
N LYS A 39 17.31 10.14 -10.74
CA LYS A 39 16.04 9.41 -10.55
C LYS A 39 15.38 10.09 -9.34
N PRO A 40 14.16 10.62 -9.45
CA PRO A 40 13.51 11.22 -8.31
C PRO A 40 13.59 10.22 -7.18
N ALA A 41 14.00 10.66 -6.00
CA ALA A 41 14.01 9.81 -4.82
C ALA A 41 12.61 9.19 -4.71
N ALA A 42 12.51 7.89 -4.93
CA ALA A 42 11.24 7.16 -5.00
C ALA A 42 10.62 6.98 -3.61
N GLN A 43 11.18 7.64 -2.61
CA GLN A 43 10.77 7.52 -1.21
C GLN A 43 11.05 8.88 -0.53
N GLY A 44 10.04 9.46 0.11
CA GLY A 44 10.22 10.65 0.94
C GLY A 44 11.34 10.40 1.98
N ASP A 45 12.14 11.44 2.26
CA ASP A 45 13.26 11.36 3.20
C ASP A 45 12.79 10.93 4.60
N CYS A 46 12.86 9.63 4.89
CA CYS A 46 12.61 9.05 6.20
C CYS A 46 13.79 8.13 6.59
N PRO A 47 14.90 8.70 7.04
CA PRO A 47 16.04 7.93 7.52
C PRO A 47 15.62 7.04 8.71
N GLY A 48 15.95 5.74 8.64
CA GLY A 48 15.60 4.79 9.71
C GLY A 48 14.13 4.34 9.70
N ASN A 49 13.43 4.48 8.57
CA ASN A 49 12.11 3.92 8.39
C ASN A 49 12.15 2.40 8.50
N VAL A 50 11.28 1.84 9.34
CA VAL A 50 11.20 0.39 9.59
C VAL A 50 10.02 -0.28 8.91
N LEU A 51 9.24 0.46 8.12
CA LEU A 51 8.11 -0.10 7.37
C LEU A 51 8.56 -0.84 6.11
N VAL A 52 7.86 -1.91 5.79
CA VAL A 52 7.96 -2.58 4.49
C VAL A 52 7.18 -1.79 3.45
N ASN A 53 7.77 -1.58 2.26
CA ASN A 53 7.12 -0.92 1.13
C ASN A 53 6.44 0.42 1.50
N PRO A 54 7.15 1.35 2.14
CA PRO A 54 6.55 2.55 2.74
C PRO A 54 6.08 3.59 1.71
N GLY A 55 6.63 3.58 0.49
CA GLY A 55 6.22 4.42 -0.64
C GLY A 55 5.40 3.64 -1.68
N PHE A 56 4.94 2.42 -1.34
CA PHE A 56 4.10 1.57 -2.19
C PHE A 56 4.69 1.18 -3.56
N GLU A 57 6.01 1.34 -3.75
CA GLU A 57 6.73 1.03 -4.99
C GLU A 57 7.12 -0.46 -5.11
N GLY A 58 7.02 -1.23 -4.03
CA GLY A 58 7.39 -2.65 -3.92
C GLY A 58 6.34 -3.63 -4.48
N GLY A 59 5.38 -3.13 -5.28
CA GLY A 59 4.33 -3.94 -5.89
C GLY A 59 3.11 -4.14 -4.98
N PHE A 60 2.10 -4.83 -5.54
CA PHE A 60 0.78 -5.06 -4.94
C PHE A 60 0.38 -6.52 -5.09
N SER A 61 -0.43 -7.00 -4.18
CA SER A 61 -1.00 -8.35 -4.19
C SER A 61 -2.50 -8.33 -3.92
N GLU A 62 -3.22 -9.24 -4.56
CA GLU A 62 -4.64 -9.49 -4.25
C GLU A 62 -4.76 -10.14 -2.86
N ARG A 63 -5.69 -9.65 -2.05
CA ARG A 63 -5.90 -10.07 -0.67
C ARG A 63 -7.29 -10.69 -0.48
N GLY A 64 -7.46 -11.89 -1.02
CA GLY A 64 -8.61 -12.77 -0.76
C GLY A 64 -9.85 -12.51 -1.60
N ALA A 65 -10.35 -11.29 -1.70
CA ALA A 65 -11.51 -10.96 -2.53
C ALA A 65 -11.06 -10.13 -3.73
N GLY A 66 -11.67 -10.32 -4.88
CA GLY A 66 -11.47 -9.45 -6.04
C GLY A 66 -11.65 -7.98 -5.66
N GLU A 67 -10.93 -7.09 -6.32
CA GLU A 67 -10.92 -5.64 -6.05
C GLU A 67 -10.23 -5.24 -4.72
N VAL A 68 -9.45 -6.14 -4.10
CA VAL A 68 -8.65 -5.87 -2.92
C VAL A 68 -7.17 -6.08 -3.25
N SER A 69 -6.61 -5.16 -4.02
CA SER A 69 -5.18 -5.13 -4.36
C SER A 69 -4.45 -4.17 -3.43
N VAL A 70 -3.61 -4.70 -2.55
CA VAL A 70 -2.93 -3.95 -1.49
C VAL A 70 -1.42 -4.06 -1.66
N ALA A 71 -0.73 -2.98 -1.35
CA ALA A 71 0.71 -2.90 -1.41
C ALA A 71 1.36 -4.04 -0.59
N ASN A 72 2.39 -4.68 -1.16
CA ASN A 72 3.12 -5.74 -0.49
C ASN A 72 3.66 -5.27 0.86
N GLY A 73 3.50 -6.10 1.90
CA GLY A 73 3.82 -5.74 3.27
C GLY A 73 2.68 -5.06 4.04
N TRP A 74 1.59 -4.69 3.38
CA TRP A 74 0.42 -4.10 3.99
C TRP A 74 -0.78 -5.03 3.91
N PHE A 75 -1.74 -4.87 4.87
CA PHE A 75 -2.94 -5.70 5.01
C PHE A 75 -4.19 -4.82 5.00
N PRO A 76 -5.24 -5.16 4.23
CA PRO A 76 -6.49 -4.42 4.23
C PRO A 76 -7.28 -4.70 5.49
N TRP A 77 -8.04 -3.72 5.94
CA TRP A 77 -9.06 -3.89 6.95
C TRP A 77 -10.28 -3.02 6.63
N TRP A 78 -11.43 -3.44 7.03
CA TRP A 78 -12.67 -2.68 6.92
C TRP A 78 -13.63 -3.07 8.03
N GLN A 79 -14.51 -2.17 8.38
CA GLN A 79 -15.64 -2.46 9.25
C GLN A 79 -16.68 -3.23 8.45
N ASP A 80 -17.16 -4.36 8.97
CA ASP A 80 -18.25 -5.12 8.39
C ASP A 80 -19.61 -4.56 8.81
N GLY A 81 -20.57 -4.65 7.87
CA GLY A 81 -21.95 -4.26 8.12
C GLY A 81 -22.23 -2.76 8.08
N PRO A 82 -23.46 -2.35 8.38
CA PRO A 82 -23.89 -0.95 8.33
C PRO A 82 -23.34 -0.18 9.52
N GLY A 83 -22.04 0.15 9.47
CA GLY A 83 -21.35 0.90 10.53
C GLY A 83 -21.76 2.36 10.65
N GLN A 84 -22.54 2.87 9.72
CA GLN A 84 -23.10 4.22 9.68
C GLN A 84 -24.55 4.13 9.23
N ALA A 85 -25.40 4.98 9.74
CA ALA A 85 -26.85 4.91 9.81
C ALA A 85 -27.61 4.85 8.46
N GLU A 86 -26.96 4.85 7.34
CA GLU A 86 -27.64 4.93 6.05
C GLU A 86 -27.21 3.82 5.13
N GLY A 87 -27.92 2.78 4.89
CA GLY A 87 -27.78 1.63 3.98
C GLY A 87 -26.84 1.66 2.76
N TYR A 88 -25.87 2.57 2.74
CA TYR A 88 -24.89 2.80 1.68
C TYR A 88 -23.47 2.37 2.08
N TYR A 89 -23.31 1.73 3.22
CA TYR A 89 -22.03 1.22 3.67
C TYR A 89 -21.59 0.00 2.84
N ARG A 90 -20.36 0.03 2.32
CA ARG A 90 -19.78 -1.09 1.58
C ARG A 90 -18.27 -1.19 1.84
N ARG A 91 -17.75 -2.42 1.80
CA ARG A 91 -16.30 -2.62 1.70
C ARG A 91 -15.76 -1.80 0.51
N PRO A 92 -14.69 -1.01 0.69
CA PRO A 92 -14.09 -0.28 -0.43
C PRO A 92 -13.35 -1.23 -1.38
N GLU A 93 -13.11 -0.75 -2.59
CA GLU A 93 -12.10 -1.30 -3.49
C GLU A 93 -10.72 -0.78 -3.08
N TYR A 94 -9.70 -1.64 -3.16
CA TYR A 94 -8.30 -1.31 -2.93
C TYR A 94 -7.54 -1.52 -4.23
N LYS A 95 -6.78 -0.51 -4.67
CA LYS A 95 -6.03 -0.55 -5.93
C LYS A 95 -4.75 0.25 -5.84
N PRO A 96 -3.71 -0.11 -6.61
CA PRO A 96 -2.64 0.84 -6.90
C PRO A 96 -3.20 2.03 -7.68
N GLU A 97 -2.80 3.24 -7.32
CA GLU A 97 -2.91 4.39 -8.19
C GLU A 97 -1.58 4.59 -8.90
N ASP A 98 -1.63 4.76 -10.22
CA ASP A 98 -0.46 4.85 -11.09
C ASP A 98 -0.25 6.30 -11.55
N ALA A 99 0.97 6.82 -11.40
CA ALA A 99 1.34 8.16 -11.80
C ALA A 99 1.14 8.43 -13.30
N SER A 100 1.09 7.39 -14.16
CA SER A 100 0.80 7.53 -15.58
C SER A 100 -0.60 8.05 -15.84
N ARG A 101 -1.55 7.82 -14.91
CA ARG A 101 -2.96 8.20 -15.06
C ARG A 101 -3.25 9.66 -14.70
N TYR A 102 -2.83 10.09 -13.51
CA TYR A 102 -3.11 11.43 -12.99
C TYR A 102 -1.85 12.18 -12.53
N GLY A 103 -0.67 11.61 -12.76
CA GLY A 103 0.61 12.19 -12.37
C GLY A 103 0.70 12.44 -10.87
N ARG A 104 1.40 13.50 -10.50
CA ARG A 104 1.59 13.89 -9.09
C ARG A 104 0.32 14.34 -8.37
N ARG A 105 -0.78 14.44 -9.06
CA ARG A 105 -2.06 14.75 -8.44
C ARG A 105 -2.52 13.65 -7.48
N ARG A 106 -2.28 12.35 -7.82
CA ARG A 106 -2.75 11.19 -7.07
C ARG A 106 -1.62 10.27 -6.57
N VAL A 107 -0.40 10.51 -7.00
CA VAL A 107 0.83 9.86 -6.54
C VAL A 107 1.79 10.94 -6.09
N ARG A 108 2.18 10.94 -4.82
CA ARG A 108 3.00 11.99 -4.26
C ARG A 108 4.45 11.87 -4.70
N SER A 109 5.01 10.68 -4.60
CA SER A 109 6.38 10.35 -5.01
C SER A 109 6.40 9.05 -5.82
N GLY A 110 7.53 8.66 -6.42
CA GLY A 110 7.62 7.41 -7.18
C GLY A 110 6.61 7.29 -8.32
N ASN A 111 6.08 6.09 -8.51
CA ASN A 111 5.16 5.73 -9.58
C ASN A 111 3.78 5.30 -9.08
N PHE A 112 3.68 4.86 -7.81
CA PHE A 112 2.47 4.28 -7.25
C PHE A 112 2.10 4.93 -5.91
N ALA A 113 0.81 4.88 -5.61
CA ALA A 113 0.24 5.17 -4.30
C ALA A 113 -0.81 4.10 -3.98
N GLN A 114 -1.08 3.85 -2.70
CA GLN A 114 -2.18 2.98 -2.31
C GLN A 114 -3.48 3.78 -2.33
N LYS A 115 -4.45 3.30 -3.08
CA LYS A 115 -5.81 3.84 -3.13
C LYS A 115 -6.79 2.88 -2.49
N PHE A 116 -7.75 3.42 -1.71
CA PHE A 116 -9.00 2.70 -1.40
C PHE A 116 -10.17 3.66 -1.49
N PHE A 117 -11.31 3.17 -2.02
CA PHE A 117 -12.40 4.03 -2.45
C PHE A 117 -13.74 3.31 -2.56
N ASN A 118 -14.82 4.09 -2.55
CA ASN A 118 -16.16 3.65 -2.93
C ASN A 118 -16.79 4.60 -3.94
N THR A 119 -17.74 4.04 -4.70
CA THR A 119 -18.63 4.80 -5.57
C THR A 119 -20.05 4.74 -5.01
N PHE A 120 -20.67 5.89 -4.78
CA PHE A 120 -22.01 6.06 -4.20
C PHE A 120 -22.21 5.32 -2.86
N SER A 121 -21.17 5.18 -2.07
CA SER A 121 -21.19 4.46 -0.79
C SER A 121 -20.29 5.12 0.23
N THR A 122 -20.43 4.70 1.49
CA THR A 122 -19.51 5.03 2.59
C THR A 122 -18.73 3.80 3.01
N HIS A 123 -17.64 4.00 3.73
CA HIS A 123 -16.83 2.96 4.35
C HIS A 123 -16.17 3.48 5.62
N ASN A 124 -15.70 2.56 6.44
CA ASN A 124 -14.70 2.80 7.48
C ASN A 124 -13.65 1.71 7.28
N ALA A 125 -12.51 2.07 6.71
CA ALA A 125 -11.58 1.09 6.17
C ALA A 125 -10.17 1.68 6.00
N GLY A 126 -9.22 0.78 5.75
CA GLY A 126 -7.85 1.17 5.52
C GLY A 126 -6.90 0.01 5.30
N ILE A 127 -5.63 0.27 5.54
CA ILE A 127 -4.59 -0.74 5.56
C ILE A 127 -3.78 -0.65 6.84
N LEU A 128 -3.17 -1.76 7.23
CA LEU A 128 -2.33 -1.86 8.42
C LEU A 128 -1.01 -2.58 8.10
N GLN A 129 -0.01 -2.36 8.97
CA GLN A 129 1.21 -3.15 8.99
C GLN A 129 1.66 -3.38 10.43
N GLN A 130 1.98 -4.64 10.76
CA GLN A 130 2.62 -4.98 12.04
C GLN A 130 4.14 -4.87 11.91
N VAL A 131 4.78 -4.34 12.94
CA VAL A 131 6.23 -4.10 12.97
C VAL A 131 6.80 -4.53 14.31
N GLN A 132 7.92 -5.26 14.28
CA GLN A 132 8.66 -5.62 15.46
C GLN A 132 9.52 -4.44 15.96
N VAL A 133 9.39 -4.11 17.22
CA VAL A 133 10.12 -3.02 17.84
C VAL A 133 10.50 -3.36 19.29
N PRO A 134 11.58 -2.82 19.85
CA PRO A 134 11.88 -3.01 21.27
C PRO A 134 10.81 -2.35 22.15
N VAL A 135 10.34 -3.07 23.18
CA VAL A 135 9.39 -2.52 24.17
C VAL A 135 9.96 -1.25 24.80
N GLY A 136 9.10 -0.25 25.02
CA GLY A 136 9.48 1.04 25.57
C GLY A 136 10.11 2.01 24.56
N SER A 137 10.25 1.62 23.29
CA SER A 137 10.72 2.53 22.23
C SER A 137 9.71 3.65 21.99
N ARG A 138 10.21 4.87 21.76
CA ARG A 138 9.39 5.96 21.23
C ARG A 138 9.19 5.76 19.74
N LEU A 139 7.93 5.77 19.31
CA LEU A 139 7.49 5.60 17.95
C LEU A 139 7.03 6.95 17.39
N THR A 140 7.48 7.29 16.19
CA THR A 140 6.91 8.39 15.41
C THR A 140 6.45 7.84 14.08
N PHE A 141 5.13 7.87 13.85
CA PHE A 141 4.52 7.41 12.61
C PHE A 141 3.92 8.58 11.85
N SER A 142 4.20 8.64 10.56
CA SER A 142 3.59 9.61 9.66
C SER A 142 3.25 8.98 8.32
N ALA A 143 2.29 9.58 7.63
CA ALA A 143 1.90 9.22 6.27
C ALA A 143 1.44 10.47 5.51
N TRP A 144 1.63 10.47 4.21
CA TRP A 144 1.00 11.43 3.34
C TRP A 144 -0.30 10.86 2.80
N VAL A 145 -1.34 11.69 2.80
CA VAL A 145 -2.66 11.32 2.33
C VAL A 145 -3.29 12.45 1.54
N GLN A 146 -4.04 12.10 0.51
CA GLN A 146 -4.93 13.00 -0.19
C GLN A 146 -6.31 12.38 -0.26
N ALA A 147 -7.35 13.12 0.15
CA ALA A 147 -8.74 12.72 -0.03
C ALA A 147 -9.34 13.42 -1.25
N TRP A 148 -10.18 12.70 -1.97
CA TRP A 148 -11.05 13.24 -3.02
C TRP A 148 -12.46 12.71 -2.83
N SER A 149 -13.36 13.59 -2.43
CA SER A 149 -14.78 13.28 -2.27
C SER A 149 -15.58 14.27 -3.09
N SER A 150 -16.34 13.80 -4.09
CA SER A 150 -17.02 14.67 -5.06
C SER A 150 -18.24 14.01 -5.68
N GLN A 151 -19.25 14.81 -5.96
CA GLN A 151 -20.41 14.43 -6.80
C GLN A 151 -20.08 14.51 -8.30
N HIS A 152 -18.91 15.03 -8.67
CA HIS A 152 -18.53 15.28 -10.05
C HIS A 152 -17.25 14.53 -10.42
N TYR A 153 -17.20 13.98 -11.64
CA TYR A 153 -16.11 13.13 -12.13
C TYR A 153 -14.80 13.89 -12.46
N ASN A 154 -14.82 15.24 -12.51
CA ASN A 154 -13.60 16.00 -12.76
C ASN A 154 -12.66 15.91 -11.54
N PRO A 155 -11.47 15.29 -11.67
CA PRO A 155 -10.55 15.11 -10.55
C PRO A 155 -9.94 16.41 -10.00
N ASP A 156 -10.09 17.53 -10.72
CA ASP A 156 -9.61 18.84 -10.29
C ASP A 156 -10.61 19.57 -9.39
N THR A 157 -11.85 19.07 -9.31
CA THR A 157 -12.93 19.73 -8.59
C THR A 157 -13.42 18.88 -7.42
N VAL A 158 -13.87 19.58 -6.38
CA VAL A 158 -14.56 18.99 -5.24
C VAL A 158 -15.94 19.63 -5.17
N VAL A 159 -16.97 18.82 -5.38
CA VAL A 159 -18.37 19.29 -5.37
C VAL A 159 -19.14 18.48 -4.34
N SER A 160 -19.71 19.15 -3.36
CA SER A 160 -20.52 18.55 -2.28
C SER A 160 -19.82 17.33 -1.64
N PRO A 161 -18.65 17.51 -1.01
CA PRO A 161 -17.89 16.40 -0.45
C PRO A 161 -18.65 15.66 0.65
N GLY A 162 -18.37 14.38 0.78
CA GLY A 162 -19.03 13.48 1.74
C GLY A 162 -18.41 13.48 3.14
N ASN A 163 -17.78 14.57 3.60
CA ASN A 163 -17.07 14.65 4.88
C ASN A 163 -16.08 13.49 5.07
N TYR A 164 -15.19 13.31 4.10
CA TYR A 164 -14.22 12.22 4.11
C TYR A 164 -13.09 12.51 5.10
N ARG A 165 -13.17 11.87 6.26
CA ARG A 165 -12.14 11.97 7.30
C ARG A 165 -11.04 10.96 7.06
N VAL A 166 -9.79 11.38 7.22
CA VAL A 166 -8.61 10.54 7.15
C VAL A 166 -7.85 10.57 8.47
N TYR A 167 -7.26 9.43 8.85
CA TYR A 167 -6.54 9.24 10.11
C TYR A 167 -5.33 8.34 9.89
N ILE A 168 -4.34 8.45 10.76
CA ILE A 168 -3.33 7.42 10.99
C ILE A 168 -3.42 6.95 12.45
N GLY A 169 -3.03 5.70 12.70
CA GLY A 169 -3.11 5.10 14.04
C GLY A 169 -1.90 4.26 14.37
N ILE A 170 -1.62 4.08 15.65
CA ILE A 170 -0.69 3.08 16.18
C ILE A 170 -1.39 2.30 17.28
N ASP A 171 -1.42 0.97 17.17
CA ASP A 171 -1.64 0.11 18.33
C ASP A 171 -0.28 -0.24 18.95
N PRO A 172 0.08 0.31 20.09
CA PRO A 172 1.37 0.05 20.74
C PRO A 172 1.48 -1.36 21.34
N THR A 173 0.40 -2.14 21.33
CA THR A 173 0.34 -3.53 21.82
C THR A 173 0.33 -4.56 20.70
N GLY A 174 0.31 -4.11 19.42
CA GLY A 174 0.39 -4.96 18.25
C GLY A 174 -0.91 -5.64 17.83
N GLY A 175 -2.06 -5.24 18.38
CA GLY A 175 -3.37 -5.70 17.93
C GLY A 175 -3.68 -5.24 16.51
N THR A 176 -4.45 -6.05 15.76
CA THR A 176 -4.90 -5.71 14.40
C THR A 176 -6.35 -5.19 14.35
N ASP A 177 -7.03 -5.21 15.48
CA ASP A 177 -8.37 -4.65 15.60
C ASP A 177 -8.33 -3.12 15.62
N TRP A 178 -8.74 -2.51 14.50
CA TRP A 178 -8.80 -1.07 14.32
C TRP A 178 -9.75 -0.37 15.32
N SER A 179 -10.74 -1.09 15.89
CA SER A 179 -11.71 -0.57 16.85
C SER A 179 -11.24 -0.63 18.30
N SER A 180 -10.11 -1.28 18.56
CA SER A 180 -9.51 -1.42 19.89
C SER A 180 -9.22 -0.06 20.53
N SER A 181 -9.53 0.08 21.81
CA SER A 181 -9.18 1.26 22.61
C SER A 181 -7.66 1.45 22.81
N ASN A 182 -6.86 0.44 22.45
CA ASN A 182 -5.41 0.54 22.48
C ASN A 182 -4.86 1.39 21.33
N VAL A 183 -5.60 1.52 20.22
CA VAL A 183 -5.14 2.29 19.05
C VAL A 183 -5.13 3.78 19.37
N VAL A 184 -3.96 4.38 19.28
CA VAL A 184 -3.75 5.83 19.36
C VAL A 184 -3.97 6.41 17.97
N TRP A 185 -5.11 7.07 17.74
CA TRP A 185 -5.45 7.70 16.47
C TRP A 185 -4.99 9.16 16.43
N SER A 186 -4.65 9.65 15.24
CA SER A 186 -4.48 11.08 14.99
C SER A 186 -5.82 11.80 15.04
N GLU A 187 -5.78 13.15 15.18
CA GLU A 187 -6.95 13.96 14.88
C GLU A 187 -7.38 13.76 13.41
N PRO A 188 -8.70 13.79 13.14
CA PRO A 188 -9.21 13.68 11.77
C PRO A 188 -8.82 14.88 10.91
N ARG A 189 -8.51 14.62 9.65
CA ARG A 189 -8.32 15.66 8.63
C ARG A 189 -9.33 15.45 7.50
N MET A 190 -9.80 16.56 6.90
CA MET A 190 -10.83 16.55 5.85
C MET A 190 -10.48 17.49 4.68
N GLU A 191 -9.22 17.74 4.42
CA GLU A 191 -8.81 18.55 3.27
C GLU A 191 -8.86 17.71 2.00
N TYR A 192 -9.32 18.30 0.89
CA TYR A 192 -9.52 17.63 -0.38
C TYR A 192 -8.55 18.11 -1.43
N ASN A 193 -8.18 17.22 -2.36
CA ASN A 193 -7.28 17.51 -3.49
C ASN A 193 -5.91 18.11 -3.08
N THR A 194 -5.52 17.93 -1.84
CA THR A 194 -4.27 18.42 -1.27
C THR A 194 -3.57 17.30 -0.51
N TRP A 195 -2.28 17.12 -0.75
CA TRP A 195 -1.48 16.18 0.02
C TRP A 195 -1.24 16.74 1.42
N MET A 196 -1.73 16.00 2.43
CA MET A 196 -1.56 16.30 3.84
C MET A 196 -0.58 15.31 4.45
N ARG A 197 0.30 15.79 5.32
CA ARG A 197 1.09 14.92 6.18
C ARG A 197 0.42 14.81 7.54
N LEU A 198 0.11 13.59 7.95
CA LEU A 198 -0.32 13.27 9.30
C LEU A 198 0.88 12.72 10.08
N GLU A 199 0.93 12.99 11.38
CA GLU A 199 1.99 12.47 12.26
C GLU A 199 1.43 12.22 13.66
N ILE A 200 1.82 11.08 14.27
CA ILE A 200 1.52 10.75 15.65
C ILE A 200 2.73 10.13 16.34
N GLN A 201 2.75 10.22 17.66
CA GLN A 201 3.80 9.63 18.48
C GLN A 201 3.18 8.84 19.63
N THR A 202 3.81 7.71 19.97
CA THR A 202 3.47 6.92 21.16
C THR A 202 4.70 6.13 21.64
N VAL A 203 4.51 5.27 22.63
CA VAL A 203 5.56 4.39 23.16
C VAL A 203 5.11 2.95 22.98
N ALA A 204 5.98 2.10 22.41
CA ALA A 204 5.74 0.68 22.24
C ALA A 204 5.50 0.01 23.60
N LYS A 205 4.37 -0.66 23.77
CA LYS A 205 3.99 -1.42 24.97
C LYS A 205 4.27 -2.91 24.85
N ALA A 206 4.48 -3.39 23.61
CA ALA A 206 4.84 -4.77 23.29
C ALA A 206 5.99 -4.83 22.28
N GLY A 207 6.52 -6.02 22.03
CA GLY A 207 7.55 -6.26 21.02
C GLY A 207 7.05 -6.13 19.58
N THR A 208 5.74 -6.23 19.38
CA THR A 208 5.03 -5.93 18.13
C THR A 208 4.18 -4.70 18.31
N ILE A 209 4.13 -3.83 17.31
CA ILE A 209 3.17 -2.73 17.21
C ILE A 209 2.45 -2.81 15.85
N THR A 210 1.30 -2.16 15.73
CA THR A 210 0.59 -2.06 14.46
C THR A 210 0.39 -0.61 14.07
N VAL A 211 0.70 -0.26 12.82
CA VAL A 211 0.35 1.03 12.24
C VAL A 211 -0.87 0.89 11.33
N PHE A 212 -1.71 1.91 11.30
CA PHE A 212 -2.96 1.94 10.55
C PHE A 212 -3.04 3.21 9.70
N LEU A 213 -3.54 3.05 8.47
CA LEU A 213 -4.10 4.12 7.66
C LEU A 213 -5.61 3.93 7.60
N ARG A 214 -6.39 5.03 7.70
CA ARG A 214 -7.85 4.96 7.78
C ARG A 214 -8.51 6.07 7.00
N GLY A 215 -9.52 5.70 6.20
CA GLY A 215 -10.44 6.60 5.53
C GLY A 215 -11.88 6.33 5.95
N GLN A 216 -12.67 7.42 6.15
CA GLN A 216 -14.04 7.32 6.64
C GLN A 216 -14.88 8.48 6.10
N PRO A 217 -15.51 8.33 4.92
CA PRO A 217 -16.54 9.26 4.46
C PRO A 217 -17.80 9.12 5.32
N GLU A 218 -18.39 10.25 5.72
CA GLU A 218 -19.64 10.30 6.47
C GLU A 218 -20.85 10.12 5.56
N PHE A 219 -20.80 10.75 4.38
CA PHE A 219 -21.89 10.70 3.42
C PHE A 219 -21.47 9.99 2.14
N ARG A 220 -22.46 9.30 1.52
CA ARG A 220 -22.26 8.74 0.18
C ARG A 220 -21.96 9.82 -0.82
N ASN A 221 -21.03 9.53 -1.72
CA ASN A 221 -20.71 10.42 -2.83
C ASN A 221 -20.41 9.61 -4.08
N GLN A 222 -20.48 10.21 -5.27
CA GLN A 222 -20.08 9.53 -6.49
C GLN A 222 -18.63 9.04 -6.40
N PHE A 223 -17.77 9.82 -5.76
CA PHE A 223 -16.40 9.46 -5.45
C PHE A 223 -16.13 9.72 -3.98
N ASN A 224 -15.66 8.70 -3.28
CA ASN A 224 -15.12 8.74 -1.94
C ASN A 224 -13.79 7.99 -1.95
N ASP A 225 -12.74 8.71 -2.33
CA ASP A 225 -11.41 8.18 -2.61
C ASP A 225 -10.39 8.71 -1.60
N SER A 226 -9.46 7.86 -1.16
CA SER A 226 -8.22 8.29 -0.49
C SER A 226 -7.00 7.69 -1.19
N TYR A 227 -5.94 8.48 -1.25
CA TYR A 227 -4.65 8.15 -1.83
C TYR A 227 -3.59 8.32 -0.77
N TRP A 228 -2.79 7.28 -0.53
CA TRP A 228 -1.81 7.21 0.54
C TRP A 228 -0.43 6.99 -0.06
N ASP A 229 0.56 7.67 0.51
CA ASP A 229 1.92 7.59 0.03
C ASP A 229 2.93 7.96 1.11
N ASP A 230 4.21 7.66 0.89
CA ASP A 230 5.35 8.05 1.72
C ASP A 230 5.09 7.90 3.23
N THR A 231 4.77 6.68 3.65
CA THR A 231 4.62 6.33 5.06
C THR A 231 5.99 6.25 5.75
N CYS A 232 6.04 6.62 7.01
CA CYS A 232 7.29 6.64 7.76
C CYS A 232 7.05 6.24 9.21
N LEU A 233 7.75 5.22 9.67
CA LEU A 233 7.80 4.84 11.08
C LEU A 233 9.25 4.85 11.57
N THR A 234 9.56 5.74 12.50
CA THR A 234 10.86 5.76 13.17
C THR A 234 10.76 5.27 14.61
N VAL A 235 11.78 4.56 15.05
CA VAL A 235 11.84 3.90 16.36
C VAL A 235 13.06 4.38 17.12
N VAL A 236 12.85 5.11 18.21
CA VAL A 236 13.91 5.56 19.12
C VAL A 236 13.85 4.71 20.39
N ARG A 237 14.91 3.99 20.66
CA ARG A 237 14.99 3.11 21.83
C ARG A 237 15.05 3.87 23.14
N PRO A 238 14.54 3.27 24.23
CA PRO A 238 14.80 3.80 25.55
C PRO A 238 16.32 3.75 25.83
N THR A 239 16.90 4.86 26.22
CA THR A 239 18.26 4.87 26.73
C THR A 239 18.31 4.01 28.00
N PRO A 240 19.21 3.03 28.13
CA PRO A 240 19.32 2.28 29.37
C PRO A 240 19.54 3.26 30.51
N ARG A 241 18.66 3.20 31.51
CA ARG A 241 18.88 3.97 32.75
C ARG A 241 20.23 3.54 33.32
N PRO A 242 21.16 4.46 33.65
CA PRO A 242 22.40 4.08 34.29
C PRO A 242 22.07 3.28 35.53
N THR A 243 22.43 2.02 35.53
CA THR A 243 22.39 1.17 36.73
C THR A 243 23.38 1.82 37.68
N ASN A 244 22.95 2.17 38.90
CA ASN A 244 23.87 2.68 39.91
C ASN A 244 24.99 1.63 40.06
N THR A 245 26.11 1.90 39.48
CA THR A 245 27.33 1.13 39.73
C THR A 245 27.60 1.22 41.22
N PRO A 246 27.77 0.09 41.95
CA PRO A 246 28.10 0.17 43.36
C PRO A 246 29.30 1.08 43.53
N LYS A 247 29.20 2.08 44.38
CA LYS A 247 30.23 3.01 44.73
C LYS A 247 31.44 2.19 45.25
N ASN A 248 32.48 2.08 44.46
CA ASN A 248 33.68 1.39 44.82
C ASN A 248 34.22 1.97 46.15
N THR A 249 34.38 1.10 47.15
CA THR A 249 35.12 1.38 48.37
C THR A 249 36.53 1.76 47.97
N PRO A 250 37.17 2.84 48.53
CA PRO A 250 38.48 3.24 48.12
C PRO A 250 39.51 2.16 48.47
N THR A 251 40.15 1.60 47.45
CA THR A 251 41.31 0.74 47.55
C THR A 251 42.54 1.64 47.82
N PRO A 252 43.48 1.23 48.69
CA PRO A 252 44.63 2.05 49.05
C PRO A 252 45.52 2.38 47.85
N THR A 253 45.95 3.64 47.80
CA THR A 253 46.76 4.28 46.76
C THR A 253 48.08 3.55 46.54
N ALA A 254 48.29 2.97 45.39
CA ALA A 254 49.60 2.48 44.93
C ALA A 254 50.40 3.61 44.28
N THR A 255 51.68 3.63 44.53
CA THR A 255 52.70 4.56 44.02
C THR A 255 52.72 4.58 42.49
N PRO A 256 52.92 5.74 41.80
CA PRO A 256 52.86 5.85 40.36
C PRO A 256 54.07 5.12 39.70
N THR A 257 53.74 4.14 38.85
CA THR A 257 54.67 3.52 37.88
C THR A 257 54.66 4.35 36.58
N PRO A 258 55.77 4.50 35.84
CA PRO A 258 55.83 5.35 34.65
C PRO A 258 54.85 4.90 33.58
N GLU A 259 54.22 5.89 32.95
CA GLU A 259 53.16 5.84 31.95
C GLU A 259 53.66 5.09 30.69
N ALA A 260 53.04 3.94 30.39
CA ALA A 260 53.20 3.27 29.12
C ALA A 260 52.32 3.94 28.06
N SER A 261 52.92 4.21 26.88
CA SER A 261 52.22 4.75 25.70
C SER A 261 50.90 4.03 25.40
N PRO A 262 49.81 4.75 25.07
CA PRO A 262 48.51 4.13 24.85
C PRO A 262 48.56 3.18 23.64
N THR A 263 48.37 1.89 23.90
CA THR A 263 48.09 0.89 22.86
C THR A 263 46.73 1.20 22.25
N PRO A 264 46.54 1.15 20.91
CA PRO A 264 45.25 1.41 20.31
C PRO A 264 44.23 0.40 20.87
N THR A 265 43.22 0.93 21.56
CA THR A 265 42.08 0.15 22.08
C THR A 265 41.29 -0.40 20.90
N SER A 266 41.22 -1.71 20.76
CA SER A 266 40.38 -2.39 19.79
C SER A 266 38.93 -1.97 20.04
N THR A 267 38.28 -1.38 19.04
CA THR A 267 36.84 -1.09 19.08
C THR A 267 36.09 -2.42 19.25
N PRO A 268 35.25 -2.60 20.27
CA PRO A 268 34.55 -3.86 20.47
C PRO A 268 33.63 -4.12 19.27
N THR A 269 33.75 -5.29 18.66
CA THR A 269 32.83 -5.77 17.61
C THR A 269 31.45 -5.83 18.22
N PRO A 270 30.42 -5.24 17.58
CA PRO A 270 29.04 -5.32 18.06
C PRO A 270 28.60 -6.76 18.25
N ALA A 271 27.94 -7.09 19.36
CA ALA A 271 27.42 -8.42 19.61
C ALA A 271 26.36 -8.80 18.57
N PRO A 272 26.40 -10.05 18.03
CA PRO A 272 25.42 -10.51 17.06
C PRO A 272 24.01 -10.58 17.64
N ALA A 273 22.99 -10.36 16.80
CA ALA A 273 21.58 -10.40 17.16
C ALA A 273 20.90 -11.63 16.55
N ASN A 274 19.69 -11.95 17.03
CA ASN A 274 18.89 -13.06 16.55
C ASN A 274 17.46 -12.62 16.21
N ILE A 275 16.85 -13.29 15.22
CA ILE A 275 15.41 -13.22 14.93
C ILE A 275 14.86 -14.63 15.03
N CYS A 276 13.97 -14.89 15.99
CA CYS A 276 13.36 -16.17 16.21
C CYS A 276 11.94 -16.17 15.61
N ILE A 277 11.55 -17.26 14.94
CA ILE A 277 10.26 -17.36 14.26
C ILE A 277 9.53 -18.66 14.63
N SER A 278 8.21 -18.59 14.64
CA SER A 278 7.32 -19.75 14.70
C SER A 278 6.08 -19.52 13.81
N VAL A 279 5.42 -20.60 13.42
CA VAL A 279 4.12 -20.57 12.74
C VAL A 279 3.15 -21.41 13.56
N PHE A 280 1.96 -20.90 13.86
CA PHE A 280 0.95 -21.56 14.69
C PHE A 280 -0.42 -21.58 14.01
N ASP A 281 -1.26 -22.56 14.39
CA ASP A 281 -2.62 -22.73 13.88
C ASP A 281 -3.58 -21.81 14.66
N ASP A 282 -3.76 -20.61 14.16
CA ASP A 282 -4.59 -19.53 14.72
C ASP A 282 -6.07 -19.83 14.45
N HIS A 283 -6.66 -20.65 15.30
CA HIS A 283 -8.04 -21.11 15.15
C HIS A 283 -9.08 -20.00 15.18
N ASN A 284 -8.85 -18.97 16.00
CA ASN A 284 -9.79 -17.85 16.18
C ASN A 284 -9.45 -16.64 15.30
N SER A 285 -8.36 -16.70 14.53
CA SER A 285 -7.88 -15.66 13.62
C SER A 285 -7.60 -14.31 14.31
N ASN A 286 -7.13 -14.34 15.56
CA ASN A 286 -6.82 -13.13 16.33
C ASN A 286 -5.35 -12.68 16.19
N GLY A 287 -4.51 -13.47 15.51
CA GLY A 287 -3.10 -13.18 15.27
C GLY A 287 -2.20 -13.31 16.51
N ARG A 288 -2.66 -13.99 17.55
CA ARG A 288 -1.92 -14.26 18.79
C ARG A 288 -1.94 -15.75 19.10
N ARG A 289 -0.80 -16.29 19.45
CA ARG A 289 -0.72 -17.68 19.86
C ARG A 289 -1.25 -17.84 21.29
N GLU A 290 -2.20 -18.74 21.44
CA GLU A 290 -2.87 -19.05 22.70
C GLU A 290 -2.69 -20.53 23.07
N GLU A 291 -3.10 -20.89 24.30
CA GLU A 291 -3.08 -22.29 24.74
C GLU A 291 -4.03 -23.13 23.86
N GLY A 292 -3.52 -24.25 23.33
CA GLY A 292 -4.25 -25.12 22.41
C GLY A 292 -4.06 -24.77 20.92
N GLU A 293 -3.24 -23.77 20.60
CA GLU A 293 -2.84 -23.47 19.22
C GLU A 293 -1.47 -24.09 18.93
N ASP A 294 -1.49 -25.16 18.15
CA ASP A 294 -0.33 -25.96 17.84
C ASP A 294 0.58 -25.29 16.80
N LEU A 295 1.85 -25.69 16.77
CA LEU A 295 2.79 -25.26 15.74
C LEU A 295 2.45 -25.91 14.39
N VAL A 296 2.65 -25.17 13.30
CA VAL A 296 2.35 -25.60 11.93
C VAL A 296 3.63 -25.97 11.19
N ALA A 297 3.69 -27.21 10.70
CA ALA A 297 4.78 -27.70 9.84
C ALA A 297 4.57 -27.32 8.38
N GLY A 298 5.66 -27.12 7.63
CA GLY A 298 5.66 -26.94 6.18
C GLY A 298 5.48 -25.51 5.68
N ALA A 299 5.43 -24.53 6.56
CA ALA A 299 5.53 -23.12 6.17
C ALA A 299 7.00 -22.76 5.91
N VAL A 300 7.27 -21.89 4.92
CA VAL A 300 8.62 -21.40 4.62
C VAL A 300 8.75 -19.94 5.02
N ILE A 301 9.73 -19.63 5.86
CA ILE A 301 10.07 -18.27 6.25
C ILE A 301 11.37 -17.87 5.57
N LEU A 302 11.34 -16.79 4.80
CA LEU A 302 12.51 -16.21 4.15
C LEU A 302 12.95 -14.96 4.91
N LEU A 303 14.25 -14.86 5.17
CA LEU A 303 14.89 -13.70 5.78
C LEU A 303 15.65 -12.91 4.73
N PHE A 304 15.42 -11.60 4.68
CA PHE A 304 16.09 -10.65 3.78
C PHE A 304 16.82 -9.56 4.59
N ASP A 305 17.88 -9.03 4.02
CA ASP A 305 18.56 -7.84 4.55
C ASP A 305 17.78 -6.53 4.24
N GLY A 306 18.35 -5.40 4.67
CA GLY A 306 17.78 -4.06 4.42
C GLY A 306 17.69 -3.66 2.94
N ASN A 307 18.37 -4.38 2.04
CA ASN A 307 18.33 -4.20 0.58
C ASN A 307 17.42 -5.22 -0.11
N HIS A 308 16.64 -6.01 0.65
CA HIS A 308 15.80 -7.10 0.16
C HIS A 308 16.56 -8.24 -0.53
N ILE A 309 17.82 -8.47 -0.15
CA ILE A 309 18.59 -9.65 -0.58
C ILE A 309 18.28 -10.78 0.40
N GLU A 310 17.85 -11.94 -0.13
CA GLU A 310 17.62 -13.13 0.69
C GLU A 310 18.92 -13.60 1.33
N LEU A 311 18.91 -13.71 2.66
CA LEU A 311 20.05 -14.17 3.46
C LEU A 311 19.90 -15.64 3.83
N GLU A 312 18.70 -16.05 4.26
CA GLU A 312 18.45 -17.38 4.78
C GLU A 312 16.97 -17.73 4.66
N ARG A 313 16.64 -19.02 4.70
CA ARG A 313 15.28 -19.53 4.78
C ARG A 313 15.17 -20.71 5.71
N TYR A 314 14.01 -20.85 6.34
CA TYR A 314 13.68 -21.97 7.21
C TYR A 314 12.31 -22.52 6.83
N THR A 315 12.20 -23.86 6.83
CA THR A 315 10.90 -24.54 6.69
C THR A 315 10.49 -25.09 8.05
N THR A 316 9.32 -24.71 8.53
CA THR A 316 8.83 -25.13 9.85
C THR A 316 8.59 -26.64 9.90
N ASP A 317 8.94 -27.28 11.02
CA ASP A 317 8.68 -28.67 11.27
C ASP A 317 7.49 -28.91 12.24
N GLY A 318 6.99 -27.85 12.86
CA GLY A 318 5.88 -27.89 13.81
C GLY A 318 6.27 -28.42 15.18
N LEU A 319 7.56 -28.56 15.48
CA LEU A 319 8.04 -29.20 16.70
C LEU A 319 9.18 -28.46 17.38
N SER A 320 10.17 -27.97 16.59
CA SER A 320 11.41 -27.38 17.11
C SER A 320 11.40 -25.84 17.09
N GLU A 321 10.28 -25.22 16.76
CA GLU A 321 10.14 -23.78 16.83
C GLU A 321 10.02 -23.27 18.29
N PRO A 322 10.49 -22.02 18.58
CA PRO A 322 10.92 -21.03 17.59
C PRO A 322 12.31 -21.32 17.02
N TYR A 323 12.45 -21.32 15.70
CA TYR A 323 13.72 -21.33 15.00
C TYR A 323 14.33 -19.92 15.00
N CYS A 324 15.66 -19.80 15.24
CA CYS A 324 16.32 -18.50 15.31
C CYS A 324 17.37 -18.31 14.20
N PHE A 325 17.16 -17.35 13.32
CA PHE A 325 18.20 -16.79 12.47
C PHE A 325 19.21 -16.04 13.35
N SER A 326 20.45 -16.50 13.40
CA SER A 326 21.45 -16.04 14.36
C SER A 326 22.62 -15.34 13.66
N GLY A 327 23.42 -14.60 14.43
CA GLY A 327 24.61 -13.95 13.89
C GLY A 327 24.34 -12.67 13.12
N LEU A 328 23.15 -12.10 13.25
CA LEU A 328 22.71 -10.92 12.50
C LEU A 328 23.41 -9.67 13.03
N ALA A 329 23.85 -8.79 12.13
CA ALA A 329 24.27 -7.45 12.49
C ALA A 329 23.09 -6.60 12.95
N ALA A 330 23.33 -5.55 13.73
CA ALA A 330 22.28 -4.58 14.06
C ALA A 330 21.75 -3.92 12.79
N GLY A 331 20.43 -3.91 12.59
CA GLY A 331 19.81 -3.38 11.38
C GLY A 331 18.33 -3.74 11.26
N THR A 332 17.76 -3.39 10.12
CA THR A 332 16.40 -3.80 9.74
C THR A 332 16.49 -4.99 8.79
N TYR A 333 15.71 -6.02 9.10
CA TYR A 333 15.54 -7.21 8.30
C TYR A 333 14.08 -7.36 7.89
N TYR A 334 13.85 -8.03 6.78
CA TYR A 334 12.51 -8.32 6.30
C TYR A 334 12.29 -9.82 6.28
N LEU A 335 11.15 -10.23 6.76
CA LEU A 335 10.74 -11.64 6.76
C LEU A 335 9.51 -11.78 5.85
N LYS A 336 9.49 -12.87 5.10
CA LYS A 336 8.36 -13.24 4.27
C LYS A 336 7.98 -14.67 4.51
N ARG A 337 6.70 -14.91 4.82
CA ARG A 337 6.15 -16.25 4.97
C ARG A 337 5.53 -16.73 3.67
N GLN A 338 5.73 -18.02 3.39
CA GLN A 338 4.94 -18.81 2.47
C GLN A 338 4.18 -19.85 3.29
N ASN A 339 2.87 -19.90 3.17
CA ASN A 339 2.03 -20.76 3.98
C ASN A 339 2.30 -22.24 3.71
N ALA A 340 2.12 -23.06 4.74
CA ALA A 340 2.04 -24.50 4.61
C ALA A 340 0.85 -24.91 3.72
N PRO A 341 0.93 -26.03 2.97
CA PRO A 341 -0.18 -26.51 2.17
C PRO A 341 -1.44 -26.71 3.01
N GLY A 342 -2.57 -26.17 2.54
CA GLY A 342 -3.85 -26.23 3.24
C GLY A 342 -4.04 -25.19 4.34
N TYR A 343 -3.10 -24.25 4.52
CA TYR A 343 -3.23 -23.15 5.47
C TYR A 343 -3.36 -21.80 4.76
N ALA A 344 -4.12 -20.91 5.34
CA ALA A 344 -4.24 -19.51 4.95
C ALA A 344 -3.73 -18.59 6.06
N SER A 345 -3.15 -17.47 5.70
CA SER A 345 -2.68 -16.46 6.65
C SER A 345 -3.84 -15.85 7.43
N THR A 346 -3.68 -15.71 8.74
CA THR A 346 -4.58 -14.94 9.61
C THR A 346 -4.01 -13.58 9.95
N MET A 347 -2.75 -13.34 9.60
CA MET A 347 -2.02 -12.09 9.81
C MET A 347 -1.06 -11.84 8.61
N PRO A 348 -0.42 -10.66 8.49
CA PRO A 348 0.50 -10.37 7.41
C PRO A 348 1.57 -11.44 7.20
N ASP A 349 1.92 -11.69 5.94
CA ASP A 349 3.01 -12.61 5.57
C ASP A 349 4.39 -11.93 5.55
N ASP A 350 4.42 -10.60 5.49
CA ASP A 350 5.61 -9.78 5.41
C ASP A 350 5.79 -8.97 6.70
N PHE A 351 6.96 -9.09 7.34
CA PHE A 351 7.31 -8.37 8.56
C PHE A 351 8.63 -7.63 8.41
N ALA A 352 8.72 -6.44 9.01
CA ALA A 352 9.98 -5.74 9.23
C ALA A 352 10.44 -5.92 10.69
N ALA A 353 11.64 -6.42 10.90
CA ALA A 353 12.24 -6.63 12.21
C ALA A 353 13.49 -5.75 12.38
N ALA A 354 13.46 -4.81 13.33
CA ALA A 354 14.64 -4.05 13.72
C ALA A 354 15.39 -4.79 14.84
N VAL A 355 16.61 -5.24 14.57
CA VAL A 355 17.44 -5.92 15.55
C VAL A 355 18.60 -5.07 16.04
N VAL A 356 19.01 -5.32 17.27
CA VAL A 356 20.02 -4.58 17.99
C VAL A 356 21.20 -5.47 18.33
N PRO A 357 22.39 -4.89 18.54
CA PRO A 357 23.54 -5.67 18.97
C PRO A 357 23.19 -6.50 20.22
N GLY A 358 23.37 -7.83 20.13
CA GLY A 358 23.06 -8.76 21.22
C GLY A 358 21.57 -8.93 21.55
N GLY A 359 20.65 -8.34 20.75
CA GLY A 359 19.21 -8.46 20.93
C GLY A 359 18.65 -9.74 20.30
N SER A 360 17.48 -10.19 20.80
CA SER A 360 16.68 -11.23 20.18
C SER A 360 15.24 -10.74 20.00
N THR A 361 14.67 -10.95 18.82
CA THR A 361 13.30 -10.61 18.49
C THR A 361 12.56 -11.88 18.09
N THR A 362 11.37 -12.12 18.65
CA THR A 362 10.54 -13.28 18.30
C THR A 362 9.33 -12.82 17.49
N ILE A 363 9.03 -13.51 16.39
CA ILE A 363 7.90 -13.27 15.51
C ILE A 363 7.10 -14.57 15.39
N GLU A 364 5.83 -14.50 15.73
CA GLU A 364 4.90 -15.62 15.62
C GLU A 364 3.93 -15.34 14.48
N PHE A 365 3.82 -16.27 13.52
CA PHE A 365 2.97 -16.15 12.36
C PHE A 365 1.71 -17.00 12.54
N GLY A 366 0.55 -16.37 12.61
CA GLY A 366 -0.75 -17.05 12.66
C GLY A 366 -1.18 -17.54 11.27
N ALA A 367 -1.58 -18.81 11.18
CA ALA A 367 -2.15 -19.42 9.98
C ALA A 367 -3.33 -20.29 10.38
N ARG A 368 -4.36 -20.40 9.57
CA ARG A 368 -5.53 -21.22 9.82
C ARG A 368 -5.67 -22.29 8.76
N PHE A 369 -5.98 -23.51 9.18
CA PHE A 369 -6.28 -24.60 8.25
C PHE A 369 -7.54 -24.31 7.44
N VAL A 370 -7.42 -24.38 6.10
CA VAL A 370 -8.52 -24.24 5.15
C VAL A 370 -8.72 -25.57 4.46
N PRO A 371 -9.77 -26.33 4.83
CA PRO A 371 -10.00 -27.60 4.18
C PRO A 371 -10.24 -27.38 2.68
N THR A 372 -9.48 -28.10 1.86
CA THR A 372 -9.77 -28.14 0.42
C THR A 372 -11.18 -28.68 0.24
N PRO A 373 -12.09 -28.01 -0.47
CA PRO A 373 -13.41 -28.53 -0.70
C PRO A 373 -13.27 -29.87 -1.40
N THR A 374 -13.71 -30.95 -0.72
CA THR A 374 -13.81 -32.26 -1.32
C THR A 374 -14.69 -32.10 -2.54
N ALA A 375 -14.17 -32.45 -3.73
CA ALA A 375 -14.94 -32.41 -4.95
C ALA A 375 -16.23 -33.19 -4.69
N THR A 376 -17.35 -32.48 -4.59
CA THR A 376 -18.67 -33.12 -4.52
C THR A 376 -18.75 -34.01 -5.76
N PRO A 377 -18.98 -35.34 -5.63
CA PRO A 377 -19.06 -36.18 -6.80
C PRO A 377 -20.10 -35.56 -7.71
N THR A 378 -19.66 -35.15 -8.89
CA THR A 378 -20.57 -34.67 -9.95
C THR A 378 -21.61 -35.75 -10.12
N ALA A 379 -22.87 -35.46 -9.82
CA ALA A 379 -23.97 -36.41 -9.98
C ALA A 379 -23.86 -36.97 -11.40
N THR A 380 -23.51 -38.26 -11.51
CA THR A 380 -23.50 -38.95 -12.78
C THR A 380 -24.89 -38.75 -13.35
N SER A 381 -24.98 -38.07 -14.47
CA SER A 381 -26.25 -37.82 -15.14
C SER A 381 -26.93 -39.18 -15.38
N THR A 382 -27.93 -39.50 -14.53
CA THR A 382 -28.82 -40.63 -14.78
C THR A 382 -29.41 -40.39 -16.15
N ALA A 383 -29.22 -41.33 -17.07
CA ALA A 383 -29.72 -41.23 -18.42
C ALA A 383 -31.21 -40.90 -18.35
N THR A 384 -31.54 -39.67 -18.76
CA THR A 384 -32.94 -39.23 -18.88
C THR A 384 -33.63 -40.17 -19.87
N PRO A 385 -34.76 -40.84 -19.49
CA PRO A 385 -35.48 -41.67 -20.45
C PRO A 385 -35.81 -40.82 -21.68
N THR A 386 -35.48 -41.32 -22.84
CA THR A 386 -35.77 -40.70 -24.15
C THR A 386 -37.27 -40.36 -24.21
N ALA A 387 -37.58 -39.09 -24.12
CA ALA A 387 -38.93 -38.61 -24.26
C ALA A 387 -39.43 -38.91 -25.69
N THR A 388 -40.53 -39.63 -25.80
CA THR A 388 -41.29 -39.83 -27.03
C THR A 388 -41.57 -38.45 -27.66
N PRO A 389 -41.33 -38.22 -28.96
CA PRO A 389 -41.54 -36.91 -29.55
C PRO A 389 -43.00 -36.51 -29.51
N THR A 390 -43.32 -35.52 -28.71
CA THR A 390 -44.62 -34.84 -28.72
C THR A 390 -44.72 -33.99 -30.00
N PRO A 391 -45.84 -33.95 -30.74
CA PRO A 391 -45.93 -33.15 -31.94
C PRO A 391 -45.76 -31.66 -31.62
N LYS A 392 -44.78 -31.01 -32.24
CA LYS A 392 -44.51 -29.57 -32.15
C LYS A 392 -45.69 -28.78 -32.71
N LEU A 393 -46.44 -28.14 -31.85
CA LEU A 393 -47.38 -27.09 -32.25
C LEU A 393 -46.61 -25.91 -32.85
N ILE A 394 -47.01 -25.51 -34.08
CA ILE A 394 -46.37 -24.49 -34.96
C ILE A 394 -46.62 -23.06 -34.44
N PHE A 395 -46.56 -22.84 -33.15
CA PHE A 395 -46.77 -21.47 -32.59
C PHE A 395 -45.48 -20.64 -32.43
N ARG A 396 -44.30 -21.25 -32.62
CA ARG A 396 -43.02 -20.52 -32.41
C ARG A 396 -42.57 -19.70 -33.63
N GLU A 397 -43.04 -20.07 -34.82
CA GLU A 397 -42.67 -19.33 -36.03
C GLU A 397 -43.49 -18.07 -36.26
N MET A 398 -44.77 -18.03 -35.74
CA MET A 398 -45.61 -16.83 -35.85
C MET A 398 -45.09 -15.67 -34.96
N GLY A 399 -44.47 -15.94 -33.84
CA GLY A 399 -43.91 -14.89 -32.96
C GLY A 399 -42.75 -14.12 -33.60
N ASN A 400 -41.84 -14.81 -34.25
CA ASN A 400 -40.66 -14.16 -34.88
C ASN A 400 -41.07 -13.35 -36.15
N ALA A 401 -42.09 -13.80 -36.88
CA ALA A 401 -42.61 -13.03 -38.02
C ALA A 401 -43.31 -11.73 -37.58
N MET A 402 -44.01 -11.73 -36.46
CA MET A 402 -44.65 -10.51 -35.90
C MET A 402 -43.63 -9.49 -35.41
N TYR A 403 -42.51 -9.92 -34.81
CA TYR A 403 -41.45 -8.98 -34.40
C TYR A 403 -40.72 -8.35 -35.59
N GLN A 404 -40.47 -9.08 -36.64
CA GLN A 404 -39.83 -8.54 -37.86
C GLN A 404 -40.78 -7.56 -38.59
N VAL A 405 -42.08 -7.84 -38.68
CA VAL A 405 -43.04 -6.94 -39.30
C VAL A 405 -43.22 -5.67 -38.48
N SER A 406 -43.24 -5.76 -37.13
CA SER A 406 -43.32 -4.59 -36.26
C SER A 406 -42.08 -3.67 -36.35
N GLY A 407 -40.88 -4.26 -36.48
CA GLY A 407 -39.63 -3.50 -36.67
C GLY A 407 -39.60 -2.73 -37.99
N ILE A 408 -40.09 -3.32 -39.07
CA ILE A 408 -40.19 -2.68 -40.39
C ILE A 408 -41.20 -1.54 -40.41
N ILE A 409 -42.33 -1.70 -39.72
CA ILE A 409 -43.36 -0.63 -39.63
C ILE A 409 -42.83 0.55 -38.83
N LEU A 410 -42.12 0.33 -37.72
CA LEU A 410 -41.51 1.38 -36.92
C LEU A 410 -40.41 2.14 -37.70
N ALA A 411 -39.58 1.43 -38.45
CA ALA A 411 -38.57 2.05 -39.29
C ALA A 411 -39.17 2.87 -40.44
N ALA A 412 -40.25 2.42 -41.06
CA ALA A 412 -40.96 3.17 -42.08
C ALA A 412 -41.64 4.43 -41.53
N LEU A 413 -42.24 4.37 -40.34
CA LEU A 413 -42.83 5.54 -39.68
C LEU A 413 -41.77 6.58 -39.28
N ALA A 414 -40.59 6.14 -38.84
CA ALA A 414 -39.48 7.03 -38.52
C ALA A 414 -38.91 7.82 -39.73
N LEU A 415 -39.09 7.29 -40.94
CA LEU A 415 -38.69 7.94 -42.18
C LEU A 415 -39.80 8.85 -42.75
N ILE A 416 -41.05 8.47 -42.62
CA ILE A 416 -42.18 9.19 -43.22
C ILE A 416 -42.55 10.45 -42.41
N ILE A 417 -42.49 10.40 -41.07
CA ILE A 417 -42.88 11.54 -40.21
C ILE A 417 -42.00 12.77 -40.47
N PRO A 418 -40.66 12.70 -40.54
CA PRO A 418 -39.82 13.87 -40.85
C PRO A 418 -40.06 14.46 -42.21
N VAL A 419 -40.32 13.61 -43.22
CA VAL A 419 -40.63 14.04 -44.59
C VAL A 419 -41.97 14.78 -44.64
N GLY A 420 -42.99 14.20 -43.97
CA GLY A 420 -44.33 14.86 -43.87
C GLY A 420 -44.27 16.22 -43.17
N LEU A 421 -43.55 16.30 -42.06
CA LEU A 421 -43.36 17.56 -41.32
C LEU A 421 -42.58 18.59 -42.13
N HIS A 422 -41.62 18.15 -42.95
CA HIS A 422 -40.86 19.07 -43.84
C HIS A 422 -41.74 19.64 -44.96
N TYR A 423 -42.66 18.81 -45.49
CA TYR A 423 -43.64 19.27 -46.53
C TYR A 423 -44.71 20.21 -45.97
N LEU A 424 -45.19 19.98 -44.76
CA LEU A 424 -46.14 20.88 -44.08
C LEU A 424 -45.52 22.23 -43.73
N ARG A 425 -44.23 22.23 -43.35
CA ARG A 425 -43.52 23.46 -43.00
C ARG A 425 -43.21 24.37 -44.22
N LYS A 426 -43.29 23.85 -45.45
CA LYS A 426 -43.14 24.63 -46.71
C LYS A 426 -44.47 25.17 -47.25
N ARG A 427 -45.61 24.86 -46.65
CA ARG A 427 -46.92 25.32 -47.06
C ARG A 427 -47.61 26.29 -46.07
N LEU A 428 -46.96 26.55 -44.93
CA LEU A 428 -47.26 27.62 -44.00
C LEU A 428 -46.21 28.73 -44.17
#